data_b487cc10af2b3bee49c1d5bdf8ff7dd9
#
_entry.id   b487cc10af2b3bee49c1d5bdf8ff7dd9
#
_cell.length_a   1.000
_cell.length_b   1.000
_cell.length_c   1.000
_cell.angle_alpha   90.00
_cell.angle_beta   90.00
_cell.angle_gamma   90.00
#
_symmetry.space_group_name_H-M   'P 1'
#
loop_
_entity.id
_entity.type
_entity.pdbx_description
1 polymer ?
#
loop_
_entity_poly.entity_id
_entity_poly.type
_entity_poly.pdbx_seq_one_letter_code
_entity_poly.pdbx_strand_id
1 'polypeptide(L)'
;EGGAGLFKREGYAFSEKSLMQASEFDAILKGPVGDPGLRLADGTEASSISGILRNGLDLFANVRPITLLPTIQGVMGRQSGDIDYVIVRENTEGLYASRGRGIGNDRVMNDILMLTRHGVERIARFAFNLARERSLERSSKTASVTCVDKSNVLRTMAFFRKIVTEVSAEFPDITLKYIYSDACAQALVLSPEQFDVLVMENFYINKEK
;
A
#
# COMPACT_ATOMS: atom_id res chain seq x y z
N GLU A 1 -6.28 0.80 -25.31
CA GLU A 1 -5.13 1.70 -25.21
C GLU A 1 -5.26 2.57 -23.95
N GLY A 2 -4.11 2.96 -23.35
CA GLY A 2 -4.11 3.83 -22.18
C GLY A 2 -2.73 4.42 -21.89
N GLY A 3 -2.67 5.38 -20.97
CA GLY A 3 -1.43 5.99 -20.49
C GLY A 3 -1.19 7.41 -21.00
N ALA A 4 0.05 7.88 -20.81
CA ALA A 4 0.43 9.26 -21.11
C ALA A 4 0.25 9.64 -22.59
N GLY A 5 0.49 8.71 -23.51
CA GLY A 5 0.27 8.94 -24.94
C GLY A 5 -1.19 9.21 -25.28
N LEU A 6 -2.12 8.44 -24.71
CA LEU A 6 -3.56 8.66 -24.86
C LEU A 6 -3.96 10.00 -24.24
N PHE A 7 -3.44 10.31 -23.05
CA PHE A 7 -3.73 11.57 -22.36
C PHE A 7 -3.30 12.80 -23.21
N LYS A 8 -2.14 12.74 -23.84
CA LYS A 8 -1.67 13.83 -24.73
C LYS A 8 -2.57 14.05 -25.94
N ARG A 9 -3.20 13.00 -26.46
CA ARG A 9 -4.07 13.09 -27.64
C ARG A 9 -5.53 13.44 -27.29
N GLU A 10 -6.05 12.82 -26.24
CA GLU A 10 -7.50 12.78 -25.97
C GLU A 10 -7.90 13.50 -24.66
N GLY A 11 -6.92 13.88 -23.82
CA GLY A 11 -7.18 14.53 -22.54
C GLY A 11 -7.54 13.57 -21.40
N TYR A 12 -7.54 12.26 -21.63
CA TYR A 12 -7.73 11.24 -20.60
C TYR A 12 -6.75 10.07 -20.74
N ALA A 13 -6.34 9.47 -19.62
CA ALA A 13 -5.34 8.41 -19.64
C ALA A 13 -5.94 7.00 -19.82
N PHE A 14 -7.23 6.82 -19.54
CA PHE A 14 -7.96 5.56 -19.66
C PHE A 14 -9.45 5.85 -19.71
N SER A 15 -10.18 5.27 -20.69
CA SER A 15 -11.60 5.56 -20.88
C SER A 15 -12.48 4.76 -19.92
N GLU A 16 -13.68 5.26 -19.63
CA GLU A 16 -14.69 4.52 -18.86
C GLU A 16 -15.03 3.18 -19.52
N LYS A 17 -15.15 3.16 -20.84
CA LYS A 17 -15.38 1.93 -21.62
C LYS A 17 -14.26 0.92 -21.38
N SER A 18 -13.00 1.36 -21.37
CA SER A 18 -11.86 0.47 -21.10
C SER A 18 -11.87 -0.03 -19.64
N LEU A 19 -12.32 0.79 -18.70
CA LEU A 19 -12.47 0.40 -17.29
C LEU A 19 -13.57 -0.66 -17.13
N MET A 20 -14.71 -0.47 -17.78
CA MET A 20 -15.80 -1.47 -17.79
C MET A 20 -15.33 -2.81 -18.39
N GLN A 21 -14.65 -2.75 -19.52
CA GLN A 21 -14.07 -3.97 -20.11
C GLN A 21 -13.05 -4.64 -19.18
N ALA A 22 -12.22 -3.85 -18.50
CA ALA A 22 -11.23 -4.37 -17.56
C ALA A 22 -11.87 -5.10 -16.36
N SER A 23 -13.08 -4.70 -15.94
CA SER A 23 -13.82 -5.34 -14.83
C SER A 23 -14.37 -6.74 -15.20
N GLU A 24 -14.43 -7.09 -16.48
CA GLU A 24 -14.92 -8.40 -16.96
C GLU A 24 -13.83 -9.50 -16.87
N PHE A 25 -12.58 -9.15 -16.59
CA PHE A 25 -11.48 -10.09 -16.50
C PHE A 25 -11.12 -10.45 -15.05
N ASP A 26 -10.73 -11.70 -14.85
CA ASP A 26 -10.28 -12.20 -13.54
C ASP A 26 -9.01 -11.54 -13.03
N ALA A 27 -8.13 -11.11 -13.96
CA ALA A 27 -6.86 -10.45 -13.61
C ALA A 27 -6.41 -9.46 -14.69
N ILE A 28 -5.66 -8.44 -14.30
CA ILE A 28 -5.11 -7.41 -15.17
C ILE A 28 -3.61 -7.33 -14.97
N LEU A 29 -2.85 -7.67 -16.02
CA LEU A 29 -1.40 -7.42 -16.06
C LEU A 29 -1.13 -6.12 -16.81
N LYS A 30 -0.48 -5.16 -16.16
CA LYS A 30 -0.06 -3.91 -16.80
C LYS A 30 1.46 -3.70 -16.68
N GLY A 31 2.03 -3.10 -17.71
CA GLY A 31 3.40 -2.62 -17.68
C GLY A 31 3.55 -1.30 -16.91
N PRO A 32 4.80 -0.78 -16.78
CA PRO A 32 5.02 0.57 -16.28
C PRO A 32 4.33 1.59 -17.20
N VAL A 33 3.60 2.52 -16.57
CA VAL A 33 2.84 3.57 -17.25
C VAL A 33 3.02 4.89 -16.52
N GLY A 34 2.90 5.98 -17.26
CA GLY A 34 3.08 7.33 -16.77
C GLY A 34 4.26 8.03 -17.46
N ASP A 35 4.22 9.32 -17.44
CA ASP A 35 5.27 10.22 -17.91
C ASP A 35 5.44 11.31 -16.87
N PRO A 36 6.51 11.25 -16.04
CA PRO A 36 6.74 12.24 -14.99
C PRO A 36 6.87 13.68 -15.51
N GLY A 37 7.18 13.84 -16.79
CA GLY A 37 7.21 15.14 -17.46
C GLY A 37 5.82 15.70 -17.83
N LEU A 38 4.78 14.86 -17.79
CA LEU A 38 3.42 15.27 -18.13
C LEU A 38 2.71 15.79 -16.88
N ARG A 39 2.73 17.12 -16.69
CA ARG A 39 2.14 17.81 -15.55
C ARG A 39 0.87 18.55 -15.94
N LEU A 40 -0.07 18.61 -15.00
CA LEU A 40 -1.23 19.49 -15.06
C LEU A 40 -0.85 20.93 -14.68
N ALA A 41 -1.74 21.89 -14.90
CA ALA A 41 -1.49 23.29 -14.61
C ALA A 41 -1.20 23.58 -13.10
N ASP A 42 -1.72 22.74 -12.21
CA ASP A 42 -1.47 22.78 -10.76
C ASP A 42 -0.15 22.14 -10.34
N GLY A 43 0.67 21.66 -11.30
CA GLY A 43 1.95 20.99 -11.05
C GLY A 43 1.83 19.50 -10.71
N THR A 44 0.63 18.96 -10.53
CA THR A 44 0.44 17.53 -10.28
C THR A 44 0.68 16.70 -11.54
N GLU A 45 1.01 15.43 -11.38
CA GLU A 45 1.17 14.53 -12.51
C GLU A 45 -0.19 14.20 -13.13
N ALA A 46 -0.26 14.20 -14.46
CA ALA A 46 -1.47 13.79 -15.18
C ALA A 46 -1.94 12.41 -14.73
N SER A 47 -3.25 12.18 -14.73
CA SER A 47 -3.88 10.97 -14.22
C SER A 47 -3.23 9.69 -14.77
N SER A 48 -2.89 8.74 -13.91
CA SER A 48 -2.31 7.46 -14.30
C SER A 48 -3.37 6.37 -14.39
N ILE A 49 -3.19 5.43 -15.32
CA ILE A 49 -4.02 4.20 -15.41
C ILE A 49 -4.09 3.49 -14.05
N SER A 50 -2.98 3.44 -13.33
CA SER A 50 -2.93 2.79 -12.01
C SER A 50 -3.92 3.39 -11.00
N GLY A 51 -4.07 4.72 -10.98
CA GLY A 51 -5.04 5.38 -10.11
C GLY A 51 -6.48 5.11 -10.54
N ILE A 52 -6.73 5.13 -11.85
CA ILE A 52 -8.07 4.86 -12.41
C ILE A 52 -8.50 3.42 -12.10
N LEU A 53 -7.64 2.43 -12.32
CA LEU A 53 -7.93 1.02 -12.03
C LEU A 53 -8.13 0.77 -10.53
N ARG A 54 -7.28 1.35 -9.65
CA ARG A 54 -7.40 1.18 -8.20
C ARG A 54 -8.76 1.63 -7.67
N ASN A 55 -9.16 2.84 -8.06
CA ASN A 55 -10.41 3.43 -7.57
C ASN A 55 -11.63 2.85 -8.31
N GLY A 56 -11.54 2.67 -9.63
CA GLY A 56 -12.66 2.21 -10.44
C GLY A 56 -13.02 0.73 -10.22
N LEU A 57 -12.06 -0.10 -9.81
CA LEU A 57 -12.27 -1.51 -9.51
C LEU A 57 -12.18 -1.83 -8.00
N ASP A 58 -12.12 -0.82 -7.16
CA ASP A 58 -11.95 -0.93 -5.69
C ASP A 58 -10.82 -1.89 -5.27
N LEU A 59 -9.65 -1.77 -5.92
CA LEU A 59 -8.48 -2.59 -5.62
C LEU A 59 -7.80 -2.10 -4.33
N PHE A 60 -8.45 -2.37 -3.20
CA PHE A 60 -8.11 -1.80 -1.89
C PHE A 60 -6.82 -2.33 -1.28
N ALA A 61 -6.45 -3.58 -1.54
CA ALA A 61 -5.26 -4.20 -0.98
C ALA A 61 -4.11 -4.22 -1.99
N ASN A 62 -3.02 -3.51 -1.67
CA ASN A 62 -1.77 -3.59 -2.41
C ASN A 62 -0.83 -4.55 -1.68
N VAL A 63 -0.67 -5.74 -2.22
CA VAL A 63 0.11 -6.84 -1.63
C VAL A 63 1.49 -6.88 -2.28
N ARG A 64 2.53 -6.76 -1.46
CA ARG A 64 3.94 -6.76 -1.89
C ARG A 64 4.73 -7.83 -1.16
N PRO A 65 4.86 -9.03 -1.72
CA PRO A 65 5.78 -10.04 -1.21
C PRO A 65 7.23 -9.56 -1.41
N ILE A 66 8.03 -9.65 -0.36
CA ILE A 66 9.44 -9.30 -0.37
C ILE A 66 10.23 -10.53 0.05
N THR A 67 11.03 -11.04 -0.87
CA THR A 67 11.89 -12.20 -0.64
C THR A 67 13.29 -11.94 -1.20
N LEU A 68 14.31 -12.39 -0.50
CA LEU A 68 15.68 -12.34 -1.02
C LEU A 68 15.92 -13.52 -1.96
N LEU A 69 16.14 -13.20 -3.23
CA LEU A 69 16.38 -14.21 -4.26
C LEU A 69 17.74 -14.94 -4.05
N PRO A 70 17.85 -16.23 -4.41
CA PRO A 70 19.06 -17.02 -4.18
C PRO A 70 20.35 -16.46 -4.80
N THR A 71 20.22 -15.71 -5.89
CA THR A 71 21.37 -15.17 -6.65
C THR A 71 21.75 -13.75 -6.24
N ILE A 72 21.00 -13.15 -5.30
CA ILE A 72 21.20 -11.76 -4.86
C ILE A 72 21.84 -11.77 -3.48
N GLN A 73 22.94 -11.06 -3.33
CA GLN A 73 23.52 -10.80 -2.02
C GLN A 73 22.70 -9.73 -1.29
N GLY A 74 22.17 -10.08 -0.13
CA GLY A 74 21.41 -9.18 0.69
C GLY A 74 22.28 -8.14 1.39
N VAL A 75 21.67 -7.01 1.75
CA VAL A 75 22.30 -6.00 2.58
C VAL A 75 22.73 -6.61 3.91
N MET A 76 23.88 -6.20 4.44
CA MET A 76 24.46 -6.71 5.70
C MET A 76 24.75 -8.22 5.71
N GLY A 77 25.06 -8.78 4.53
CA GLY A 77 25.47 -10.19 4.41
C GLY A 77 24.35 -11.22 4.48
N ARG A 78 23.08 -10.78 4.35
CA ARG A 78 21.92 -11.70 4.36
C ARG A 78 21.94 -12.65 3.18
N GLN A 79 21.46 -13.86 3.44
CA GLN A 79 21.35 -14.93 2.47
C GLN A 79 19.90 -15.15 2.04
N SER A 80 19.70 -15.92 0.96
CA SER A 80 18.37 -16.35 0.54
C SER A 80 17.65 -17.06 1.69
N GLY A 81 16.40 -16.69 1.92
CA GLY A 81 15.57 -17.18 3.03
C GLY A 81 15.59 -16.31 4.28
N ASP A 82 16.58 -15.43 4.46
CA ASP A 82 16.62 -14.51 5.62
C ASP A 82 15.56 -13.42 5.53
N ILE A 83 15.18 -13.04 4.31
CA ILE A 83 14.17 -12.03 4.05
C ILE A 83 12.97 -12.69 3.38
N ASP A 84 11.84 -12.69 4.09
CA ASP A 84 10.58 -13.22 3.60
C ASP A 84 9.42 -12.65 4.42
N TYR A 85 8.88 -11.52 3.97
CA TYR A 85 7.73 -10.86 4.55
C TYR A 85 6.82 -10.26 3.46
N VAL A 86 5.61 -9.87 3.84
CA VAL A 86 4.66 -9.24 2.91
C VAL A 86 4.20 -7.90 3.46
N ILE A 87 4.23 -6.87 2.62
CA ILE A 87 3.60 -5.58 2.92
C ILE A 87 2.19 -5.58 2.33
N VAL A 88 1.21 -5.36 3.18
CA VAL A 88 -0.20 -5.15 2.85
C VAL A 88 -0.51 -3.67 3.06
N ARG A 89 -0.64 -2.93 1.97
CA ARG A 89 -0.91 -1.50 1.99
C ARG A 89 -2.34 -1.21 1.57
N GLU A 90 -3.08 -0.44 2.36
CA GLU A 90 -4.32 0.16 1.91
C GLU A 90 -4.05 1.00 0.65
N ASN A 91 -4.93 0.99 -0.33
CA ASN A 91 -4.60 1.48 -1.67
C ASN A 91 -5.59 2.51 -2.23
N THR A 92 -6.72 2.74 -1.58
CA THR A 92 -7.82 3.59 -2.06
C THR A 92 -8.06 4.82 -1.19
N GLU A 93 -7.60 4.82 0.05
CA GLU A 93 -7.76 5.90 1.04
C GLU A 93 -6.44 6.65 1.33
N GLY A 94 -6.34 7.31 2.47
CA GLY A 94 -5.17 8.09 2.88
C GLY A 94 -5.09 9.44 2.17
N LEU A 95 -3.89 9.90 1.88
CA LEU A 95 -3.65 11.13 1.11
C LEU A 95 -4.06 10.99 -0.37
N TYR A 96 -4.13 9.78 -0.88
CA TYR A 96 -4.52 9.55 -2.28
C TYR A 96 -6.00 9.74 -2.54
N ALA A 97 -6.86 9.65 -1.52
CA ALA A 97 -8.28 9.96 -1.64
C ALA A 97 -8.54 11.44 -1.96
N SER A 98 -7.63 12.33 -1.54
CA SER A 98 -7.70 13.78 -1.81
C SER A 98 -6.80 14.23 -2.95
N ARG A 99 -6.24 13.33 -3.75
CA ARG A 99 -5.34 13.68 -4.86
C ARG A 99 -5.95 14.72 -5.79
N GLY A 100 -5.21 15.83 -6.01
CA GLY A 100 -5.66 16.97 -6.82
C GLY A 100 -6.79 17.80 -6.21
N ARG A 101 -7.09 17.61 -4.91
CA ARG A 101 -8.13 18.35 -4.16
C ARG A 101 -7.56 19.10 -2.96
N GLY A 102 -6.27 19.39 -2.99
CA GLY A 102 -5.62 20.20 -1.97
C GLY A 102 -6.25 21.58 -1.86
N ILE A 103 -6.29 22.15 -0.67
CA ILE A 103 -6.89 23.45 -0.36
C ILE A 103 -5.78 24.40 0.07
N GLY A 104 -5.61 25.50 -0.65
CA GLY A 104 -4.58 26.47 -0.30
C GLY A 104 -4.46 27.64 -1.28
N ASN A 105 -3.33 28.31 -1.21
CA ASN A 105 -2.94 29.43 -2.06
C ASN A 105 -1.42 29.45 -2.20
N ASP A 106 -0.83 30.50 -2.81
CA ASP A 106 0.61 30.60 -3.04
C ASP A 106 1.49 30.60 -1.78
N ARG A 107 0.90 30.73 -0.58
CA ARG A 107 1.61 30.78 0.70
C ARG A 107 1.38 29.55 1.57
N VAL A 108 0.29 28.80 1.35
CA VAL A 108 -0.08 27.62 2.13
C VAL A 108 -0.85 26.63 1.27
N MET A 109 -0.55 25.36 1.40
CA MET A 109 -1.27 24.27 0.76
C MET A 109 -1.52 23.14 1.77
N ASN A 110 -2.71 22.55 1.75
CA ASN A 110 -3.09 21.45 2.61
C ASN A 110 -3.62 20.30 1.77
N ASP A 111 -3.18 19.08 2.07
CA ASP A 111 -3.81 17.84 1.62
C ASP A 111 -4.52 17.16 2.79
N ILE A 112 -5.58 16.42 2.50
CA ILE A 112 -6.40 15.77 3.52
C ILE A 112 -6.08 14.27 3.53
N LEU A 113 -5.59 13.77 4.67
CA LEU A 113 -5.48 12.34 4.93
C LEU A 113 -6.80 11.82 5.47
N MET A 114 -7.50 11.00 4.69
CA MET A 114 -8.81 10.43 5.03
C MET A 114 -8.69 8.91 5.23
N LEU A 115 -9.19 8.44 6.37
CA LEU A 115 -9.34 7.01 6.65
C LEU A 115 -10.77 6.76 7.13
N THR A 116 -11.42 5.75 6.55
CA THR A 116 -12.72 5.29 7.01
C THR A 116 -12.57 4.02 7.86
N ARG A 117 -13.52 3.78 8.76
CA ARG A 117 -13.57 2.53 9.53
C ARG A 117 -13.63 1.33 8.58
N HIS A 118 -14.49 1.39 7.57
CA HIS A 118 -14.65 0.32 6.59
C HIS A 118 -13.34 -0.01 5.87
N GLY A 119 -12.62 1.01 5.36
CA GLY A 119 -11.35 0.82 4.67
C GLY A 119 -10.29 0.20 5.57
N VAL A 120 -10.18 0.66 6.82
CA VAL A 120 -9.21 0.11 7.77
C VAL A 120 -9.58 -1.32 8.20
N GLU A 121 -10.86 -1.61 8.46
CA GLU A 121 -11.30 -2.96 8.83
C GLU A 121 -11.02 -3.97 7.72
N ARG A 122 -11.34 -3.64 6.47
CA ARG A 122 -11.15 -4.58 5.34
C ARG A 122 -9.67 -4.88 5.10
N ILE A 123 -8.80 -3.86 5.17
CA ILE A 123 -7.35 -4.10 4.97
C ILE A 123 -6.74 -4.85 6.16
N ALA A 124 -7.20 -4.60 7.38
CA ALA A 124 -6.77 -5.33 8.55
C ALA A 124 -7.16 -6.82 8.45
N ARG A 125 -8.43 -7.14 8.19
CA ARG A 125 -8.90 -8.53 8.00
C ARG A 125 -8.14 -9.23 6.89
N PHE A 126 -7.86 -8.54 5.78
CA PHE A 126 -7.04 -9.09 4.70
C PHE A 126 -5.63 -9.45 5.19
N ALA A 127 -4.97 -8.55 5.93
CA ALA A 127 -3.62 -8.80 6.44
C ALA A 127 -3.58 -9.97 7.44
N PHE A 128 -4.56 -10.07 8.35
CA PHE A 128 -4.66 -11.19 9.30
C PHE A 128 -4.94 -12.52 8.61
N ASN A 129 -5.84 -12.57 7.63
CA ASN A 129 -6.09 -13.78 6.83
C ASN A 129 -4.84 -14.20 6.08
N LEU A 130 -4.14 -13.27 5.44
CA LEU A 130 -2.88 -13.57 4.75
C LEU A 130 -1.82 -14.12 5.72
N ALA A 131 -1.69 -13.56 6.93
CA ALA A 131 -0.76 -14.09 7.94
C ALA A 131 -1.12 -15.52 8.35
N ARG A 132 -2.41 -15.82 8.48
CA ARG A 132 -2.90 -17.18 8.76
C ARG A 132 -2.58 -18.15 7.64
N GLU A 133 -2.86 -17.79 6.38
CA GLU A 133 -2.54 -18.61 5.21
C GLU A 133 -1.04 -18.90 5.13
N ARG A 134 -0.21 -17.85 5.29
CA ARG A 134 1.26 -17.97 5.29
C ARG A 134 1.78 -18.88 6.40
N SER A 135 1.13 -18.93 7.56
CA SER A 135 1.54 -19.81 8.67
C SER A 135 1.29 -21.28 8.37
N LEU A 136 0.25 -21.59 7.60
CA LEU A 136 -0.05 -22.97 7.17
C LEU A 136 0.99 -23.50 6.18
N GLU A 137 1.54 -22.64 5.35
CA GLU A 137 2.58 -22.98 4.37
C GLU A 137 3.98 -23.11 5.00
N ARG A 138 4.19 -22.50 6.16
CA ARG A 138 5.49 -22.34 6.82
C ARG A 138 5.49 -22.93 8.22
N SER A 139 5.93 -24.12 8.35
CA SER A 139 5.96 -24.86 9.64
C SER A 139 6.84 -24.20 10.73
N SER A 140 7.62 -23.17 10.42
CA SER A 140 8.67 -22.63 11.33
C SER A 140 8.47 -21.18 11.80
N LYS A 141 7.57 -20.40 11.21
CA LYS A 141 7.34 -19.00 11.61
C LYS A 141 6.00 -18.84 12.34
N THR A 142 6.03 -18.19 13.50
CA THR A 142 4.82 -17.75 14.18
C THR A 142 4.11 -16.68 13.36
N ALA A 143 2.85 -16.90 13.03
CA ALA A 143 2.04 -15.94 12.31
C ALA A 143 1.96 -14.61 13.05
N SER A 144 2.30 -13.53 12.39
CA SER A 144 2.22 -12.20 13.00
C SER A 144 1.86 -11.12 11.99
N VAL A 145 1.06 -10.15 12.46
CA VAL A 145 0.78 -8.90 11.74
C VAL A 145 1.44 -7.75 12.49
N THR A 146 2.20 -6.94 11.79
CA THR A 146 2.79 -5.71 12.32
C THR A 146 2.03 -4.50 11.77
N CYS A 147 1.32 -3.79 12.64
CA CYS A 147 0.68 -2.53 12.30
C CYS A 147 1.72 -1.42 12.24
N VAL A 148 1.90 -0.84 11.07
CA VAL A 148 2.84 0.26 10.82
C VAL A 148 2.07 1.57 10.77
N ASP A 149 2.38 2.49 11.66
CA ASP A 149 1.66 3.76 11.77
C ASP A 149 2.54 4.92 12.31
N LYS A 150 1.94 6.09 12.49
CA LYS A 150 2.53 7.26 13.16
C LYS A 150 1.56 7.80 14.22
N SER A 151 0.99 6.93 15.01
CA SER A 151 -0.06 7.23 15.98
C SER A 151 0.39 8.15 17.13
N ASN A 152 1.70 8.28 17.35
CA ASN A 152 2.27 9.23 18.31
C ASN A 152 2.15 10.69 17.88
N VAL A 153 1.86 10.95 16.59
CA VAL A 153 1.78 12.31 16.02
C VAL A 153 0.41 12.56 15.38
N LEU A 154 -0.13 11.60 14.63
CA LEU A 154 -1.32 11.78 13.78
C LEU A 154 -2.53 11.08 14.36
N ARG A 155 -3.62 11.83 14.57
CA ARG A 155 -4.90 11.27 15.05
C ARG A 155 -5.50 10.25 14.09
N THR A 156 -5.34 10.44 12.78
CA THR A 156 -5.76 9.48 11.75
C THR A 156 -5.01 8.15 11.90
N MET A 157 -3.73 8.18 12.23
CA MET A 157 -2.93 6.97 12.48
C MET A 157 -3.29 6.31 13.82
N ALA A 158 -3.63 7.08 14.84
CA ALA A 158 -4.19 6.54 16.08
C ALA A 158 -5.54 5.84 15.85
N PHE A 159 -6.37 6.38 14.97
CA PHE A 159 -7.62 5.77 14.51
C PHE A 159 -7.35 4.47 13.75
N PHE A 160 -6.38 4.46 12.82
CA PHE A 160 -5.93 3.26 12.11
C PHE A 160 -5.52 2.16 13.09
N ARG A 161 -4.57 2.44 14.00
CA ARG A 161 -4.09 1.51 15.02
C ARG A 161 -5.24 0.94 15.87
N LYS A 162 -6.15 1.80 16.34
CA LYS A 162 -7.31 1.39 17.14
C LYS A 162 -8.13 0.34 16.41
N ILE A 163 -8.48 0.57 15.14
CA ILE A 163 -9.31 -0.37 14.36
C ILE A 163 -8.57 -1.66 14.07
N VAL A 164 -7.28 -1.60 13.70
CA VAL A 164 -6.45 -2.81 13.52
C VAL A 164 -6.42 -3.64 14.81
N THR A 165 -6.34 -2.98 15.97
CA THR A 165 -6.40 -3.65 17.28
C THR A 165 -7.78 -4.29 17.54
N GLU A 166 -8.86 -3.60 17.22
CA GLU A 166 -10.22 -4.16 17.35
C GLU A 166 -10.39 -5.40 16.46
N VAL A 167 -9.94 -5.34 15.20
CA VAL A 167 -9.98 -6.48 14.27
C VAL A 167 -9.11 -7.64 14.74
N SER A 168 -7.98 -7.40 15.41
CA SER A 168 -7.12 -8.49 15.90
C SER A 168 -7.81 -9.44 16.88
N ALA A 169 -8.86 -9.00 17.56
CA ALA A 169 -9.66 -9.85 18.44
C ALA A 169 -10.41 -10.97 17.69
N GLU A 170 -10.63 -10.81 16.37
CA GLU A 170 -11.19 -11.84 15.49
C GLU A 170 -10.16 -12.94 15.14
N PHE A 171 -8.87 -12.72 15.48
CA PHE A 171 -7.73 -13.56 15.09
C PHE A 171 -6.82 -13.88 16.29
N PRO A 172 -7.31 -14.60 17.32
CA PRO A 172 -6.56 -14.87 18.55
C PRO A 172 -5.30 -15.74 18.32
N ASP A 173 -5.23 -16.41 17.18
CA ASP A 173 -4.11 -17.24 16.73
C ASP A 173 -2.97 -16.44 16.09
N ILE A 174 -3.17 -15.14 15.81
CA ILE A 174 -2.19 -14.28 15.13
C ILE A 174 -1.67 -13.22 16.11
N THR A 175 -0.35 -13.12 16.22
CA THR A 175 0.27 -12.09 17.07
C THR A 175 0.22 -10.72 16.39
N LEU A 176 -0.40 -9.73 17.05
CA LEU A 176 -0.35 -8.34 16.60
C LEU A 176 0.83 -7.59 17.25
N LYS A 177 1.63 -6.94 16.43
CA LYS A 177 2.74 -6.04 16.82
C LYS A 177 2.50 -4.64 16.30
N TYR A 178 3.18 -3.64 16.89
CA TYR A 178 3.10 -2.25 16.44
C TYR A 178 4.49 -1.68 16.25
N ILE A 179 4.65 -0.87 15.21
CA ILE A 179 5.88 -0.14 14.95
C ILE A 179 5.56 1.22 14.32
N TYR A 180 6.30 2.27 14.69
CA TYR A 180 6.20 3.54 13.99
C TYR A 180 6.90 3.48 12.65
N SER A 181 6.39 4.21 11.68
CA SER A 181 6.85 4.16 10.28
C SER A 181 8.35 4.43 10.08
N ASP A 182 8.91 5.37 10.83
CA ASP A 182 10.35 5.67 10.82
C ASP A 182 11.19 4.52 11.41
N ALA A 183 10.77 3.96 12.54
CA ALA A 183 11.39 2.78 13.13
C ALA A 183 11.24 1.53 12.24
N CYS A 184 10.09 1.41 11.55
CA CYS A 184 9.87 0.34 10.57
C CYS A 184 10.85 0.43 9.41
N ALA A 185 11.05 1.61 8.83
CA ALA A 185 12.01 1.81 7.76
C ALA A 185 13.44 1.40 8.16
N GLN A 186 13.86 1.74 9.38
CA GLN A 186 15.14 1.29 9.93
C GLN A 186 15.17 -0.24 10.13
N ALA A 187 14.12 -0.81 10.69
CA ALA A 187 14.05 -2.24 10.99
C ALA A 187 14.02 -3.11 9.72
N LEU A 188 13.41 -2.64 8.62
CA LEU A 188 13.43 -3.33 7.33
C LEU A 188 14.86 -3.48 6.76
N VAL A 189 15.77 -2.60 7.12
CA VAL A 189 17.20 -2.71 6.74
C VAL A 189 17.98 -3.54 7.77
N LEU A 190 17.79 -3.27 9.06
CA LEU A 190 18.62 -3.86 10.12
C LEU A 190 18.20 -5.27 10.54
N SER A 191 16.91 -5.56 10.57
CA SER A 191 16.35 -6.82 11.06
C SER A 191 15.01 -7.20 10.39
N PRO A 192 15.00 -7.35 9.05
CA PRO A 192 13.76 -7.65 8.29
C PRO A 192 13.16 -9.02 8.64
N GLU A 193 13.96 -9.96 9.16
CA GLU A 193 13.56 -11.30 9.57
C GLU A 193 12.51 -11.33 10.68
N GLN A 194 12.35 -10.24 11.42
CA GLN A 194 11.34 -10.12 12.47
C GLN A 194 9.91 -9.96 11.95
N PHE A 195 9.76 -9.62 10.66
CA PHE A 195 8.47 -9.36 10.05
C PHE A 195 7.92 -10.60 9.34
N ASP A 196 6.58 -10.73 9.36
CA ASP A 196 5.83 -11.69 8.56
C ASP A 196 4.86 -10.93 7.65
N VAL A 197 3.80 -10.33 8.16
CA VAL A 197 2.91 -9.44 7.41
C VAL A 197 2.92 -8.06 8.06
N LEU A 198 3.15 -7.02 7.25
CA LEU A 198 3.02 -5.63 7.69
C LEU A 198 1.74 -5.04 7.11
N VAL A 199 0.92 -4.38 7.93
CA VAL A 199 -0.27 -3.65 7.47
C VAL A 199 -0.09 -2.16 7.69
N MET A 200 -0.40 -1.36 6.66
CA MET A 200 -0.21 0.10 6.68
C MET A 200 -1.16 0.83 5.75
N GLU A 201 -1.25 2.15 5.95
CA GLU A 201 -1.96 3.04 5.04
C GLU A 201 -1.10 3.41 3.80
N ASN A 202 -1.64 4.26 2.94
CA ASN A 202 -1.13 4.48 1.57
C ASN A 202 0.11 5.39 1.44
N PHE A 203 0.67 5.99 2.49
CA PHE A 203 1.72 7.02 2.34
C PHE A 203 3.14 6.54 2.64
N TYR A 204 3.34 5.69 3.64
CA TYR A 204 4.63 5.55 4.32
C TYR A 204 5.71 4.72 3.63
N ILE A 205 5.41 3.90 2.62
CA ILE A 205 6.42 3.06 1.94
C ILE A 205 6.32 3.18 0.41
N ASN A 206 6.56 4.39 -0.13
CA ASN A 206 6.69 4.60 -1.57
C ASN A 206 8.13 4.94 -2.01
N LYS A 207 9.12 4.90 -1.12
CA LYS A 207 10.49 5.39 -1.39
C LYS A 207 11.55 4.31 -1.58
N GLU A 208 11.16 3.06 -1.75
CA GLU A 208 12.15 2.03 -2.08
C GLU A 208 12.15 1.79 -3.60
N LYS A 209 13.04 2.51 -4.28
CA LYS A 209 13.63 2.12 -5.56
C LYS A 209 15.07 1.75 -5.32
#